data_d86482bd9bb5b97da64e5ba88893d288
#
_entry.id   d86482bd9bb5b97da64e5ba88893d288
#
_cell.length_a   1.000
_cell.length_b   1.000
_cell.length_c   1.000
_cell.angle_alpha   90.00
_cell.angle_beta   90.00
_cell.angle_gamma   90.00
#
_symmetry.space_group_name_H-M   'P 1'
#
loop_
_entity.id
_entity.type
_entity.pdbx_description
1 polymer ?
#
loop_
_entity_poly.entity_id
_entity_poly.type
_entity_poly.pdbx_seq_one_letter_code
_entity_poly.pdbx_strand_id
1 'polypeptide(L)'
;MSGKKQARLEADPLFLVEYMKLTLTDDIFTVMEEESISKTELANRLGKSRQYVSRILNETANFTLDSIARIAAALEKDVVLRLMNYEDEVVIR
;
A
#
# COMPACT_ATOMS: atom_id res chain seq x y z
N MET A 1 -27.26 -9.05 3.38
CA MET A 1 -27.30 -8.52 2.89
C MET A 1 -26.51 -7.77 2.12
N SER A 2 -26.90 -7.16 1.52
CA SER A 2 -26.17 -6.52 0.48
C SER A 2 -25.39 -5.33 0.93
N GLY A 3 -25.66 -4.82 2.08
CA GLY A 3 -24.92 -3.66 2.54
C GLY A 3 -23.43 -3.90 2.60
N LYS A 4 -23.06 -5.10 2.96
CA LYS A 4 -21.67 -5.42 3.06
C LYS A 4 -21.01 -5.38 1.70
N LYS A 5 -21.66 -5.91 0.69
CA LYS A 5 -21.11 -5.88 -0.64
C LYS A 5 -20.96 -4.48 -1.17
N GLN A 6 -21.92 -3.64 -0.87
CA GLN A 6 -21.84 -2.28 -1.34
C GLN A 6 -20.68 -1.55 -0.73
N ALA A 7 -20.39 -1.85 0.52
CA ALA A 7 -19.28 -1.18 1.19
C ALA A 7 -17.94 -1.62 0.63
N ARG A 8 -17.89 -2.68 -0.17
CA ARG A 8 -16.64 -3.13 -0.71
C ARG A 8 -16.28 -2.50 -2.02
N LEU A 9 -17.10 -1.62 -2.53
CA LEU A 9 -16.81 -1.03 -3.84
C LEU A 9 -16.75 -2.12 -4.89
N GLU A 10 -17.51 -3.17 -4.66
CA GLU A 10 -17.28 -4.43 -5.33
C GLU A 10 -17.52 -4.38 -6.80
N ALA A 11 -18.21 -3.44 -7.26
CA ALA A 11 -18.56 -3.46 -8.66
C ALA A 11 -17.50 -2.83 -9.56
N ASP A 12 -16.49 -2.20 -8.99
CA ASP A 12 -15.60 -1.40 -9.82
C ASP A 12 -14.13 -1.64 -9.48
N PRO A 13 -13.43 -2.37 -10.36
CA PRO A 13 -12.03 -2.62 -10.10
C PRO A 13 -11.19 -1.35 -9.98
N LEU A 14 -11.60 -0.25 -10.60
CA LEU A 14 -10.86 0.99 -10.48
C LEU A 14 -10.89 1.52 -9.05
N PHE A 15 -12.04 1.41 -8.40
CA PHE A 15 -12.12 1.78 -7.00
C PHE A 15 -11.24 0.88 -6.15
N LEU A 16 -11.21 -0.40 -6.47
CA LEU A 16 -10.41 -1.33 -5.71
C LEU A 16 -8.93 -0.99 -5.83
N VAL A 17 -8.48 -0.65 -7.03
CA VAL A 17 -7.09 -0.26 -7.24
C VAL A 17 -6.75 0.97 -6.39
N GLU A 18 -7.62 1.98 -6.42
CA GLU A 18 -7.36 3.19 -5.66
C GLU A 18 -7.34 2.91 -4.16
N TYR A 19 -8.26 2.07 -3.70
CA TYR A 19 -8.30 1.70 -2.30
C TYR A 19 -7.02 0.99 -1.89
N MET A 20 -6.55 0.07 -2.71
CA MET A 20 -5.33 -0.67 -2.41
C MET A 20 -4.12 0.25 -2.37
N LYS A 21 -4.03 1.16 -3.33
CA LYS A 21 -2.92 2.11 -3.36
C LYS A 21 -2.92 2.99 -2.12
N LEU A 22 -4.08 3.49 -1.77
CA LEU A 22 -4.19 4.39 -0.64
C LEU A 22 -3.83 3.68 0.66
N THR A 23 -4.37 2.48 0.83
CA THR A 23 -4.11 1.71 2.03
C THR A 23 -2.63 1.39 2.17
N LEU A 24 -2.00 0.97 1.09
CA LEU A 24 -0.59 0.62 1.14
C LEU A 24 0.27 1.85 1.38
N THR A 25 -0.06 2.95 0.72
CA THR A 25 0.69 4.20 0.90
C THR A 25 0.60 4.66 2.35
N ASP A 26 -0.60 4.59 2.93
CA ASP A 26 -0.77 4.97 4.33
C ASP A 26 0.06 4.07 5.25
N ASP A 27 0.07 2.78 4.98
CA ASP A 27 0.87 1.86 5.79
C ASP A 27 2.34 2.21 5.71
N ILE A 28 2.82 2.50 4.52
CA ILE A 28 4.23 2.83 4.34
C ILE A 28 4.57 4.12 5.10
N PHE A 29 3.73 5.14 4.96
CA PHE A 29 3.98 6.40 5.67
C PHE A 29 3.93 6.21 7.17
N THR A 30 3.00 5.38 7.65
CA THR A 30 2.90 5.12 9.09
C THR A 30 4.19 4.50 9.62
N VAL A 31 4.71 3.50 8.91
CA VAL A 31 5.96 2.86 9.33
C VAL A 31 7.11 3.86 9.31
N MET A 32 7.19 4.64 8.23
CA MET A 32 8.26 5.63 8.12
C MET A 32 8.20 6.62 9.26
N GLU A 33 7.00 7.07 9.61
CA GLU A 33 6.85 8.04 10.68
C GLU A 33 7.19 7.42 12.03
N GLU A 34 6.68 6.22 12.29
CA GLU A 34 6.91 5.58 13.58
C GLU A 34 8.37 5.22 13.80
N GLU A 35 9.08 4.93 12.74
CA GLU A 35 10.47 4.52 12.85
C GLU A 35 11.44 5.60 12.42
N SER A 36 10.94 6.78 12.17
CA SER A 36 11.76 7.94 11.82
C SER A 36 12.62 7.70 10.58
N ILE A 37 12.00 7.11 9.57
CA ILE A 37 12.67 6.84 8.31
C ILE A 37 12.22 7.91 7.32
N SER A 38 13.17 8.71 6.85
CA SER A 38 12.88 9.76 5.87
C SER A 38 12.81 9.17 4.47
N LYS A 39 12.28 9.95 3.53
CA LYS A 39 12.28 9.53 2.14
C LYS A 39 13.70 9.30 1.63
N THR A 40 14.64 10.12 2.06
CA THR A 40 16.04 9.95 1.68
C THR A 40 16.59 8.64 2.21
N GLU A 41 16.26 8.33 3.46
CA GLU A 41 16.73 7.07 4.04
C GLU A 41 16.11 5.87 3.32
N LEU A 42 14.82 5.94 3.03
CA LEU A 42 14.17 4.86 2.29
C LEU A 42 14.78 4.71 0.91
N ALA A 43 15.05 5.82 0.24
CA ALA A 43 15.68 5.79 -1.07
C ALA A 43 17.05 5.10 -1.00
N ASN A 44 17.82 5.44 0.02
CA ASN A 44 19.13 4.82 0.20
C ASN A 44 18.99 3.31 0.38
N ARG A 45 18.04 2.88 1.18
CA ARG A 45 17.84 1.45 1.41
C ARG A 45 17.41 0.74 0.14
N LEU A 46 16.67 1.43 -0.71
CA LEU A 46 16.20 0.85 -1.96
C LEU A 46 17.22 0.94 -3.08
N GLY A 47 18.28 1.72 -2.90
CA GLY A 47 19.23 1.97 -3.97
C GLY A 47 18.62 2.82 -5.07
N LYS A 48 17.73 3.74 -4.70
CA LYS A 48 17.03 4.60 -5.63
C LYS A 48 17.17 6.05 -5.21
N SER A 49 16.66 6.95 -6.05
CA SER A 49 16.71 8.36 -5.74
C SER A 49 15.54 8.76 -4.84
N ARG A 50 15.69 9.90 -4.18
CA ARG A 50 14.59 10.43 -3.38
C ARG A 50 13.40 10.76 -4.26
N GLN A 51 13.64 11.21 -5.47
CA GLN A 51 12.55 11.48 -6.41
C GLN A 51 11.77 10.22 -6.74
N TYR A 52 12.47 9.10 -6.87
CA TYR A 52 11.80 7.83 -7.11
C TYR A 52 10.84 7.50 -5.96
N VAL A 53 11.31 7.67 -4.71
CA VAL A 53 10.47 7.40 -3.55
C VAL A 53 9.27 8.34 -3.53
N SER A 54 9.50 9.62 -3.78
CA SER A 54 8.41 10.58 -3.81
C SER A 54 7.37 10.20 -4.85
N ARG A 55 7.81 9.71 -6.01
CA ARG A 55 6.90 9.37 -7.09
C ARG A 55 6.07 8.13 -6.74
N ILE A 56 6.70 7.10 -6.18
CA ILE A 56 5.94 5.89 -5.90
C ILE A 56 5.00 6.05 -4.71
N LEU A 57 5.28 6.99 -3.82
CA LEU A 57 4.38 7.25 -2.70
C LEU A 57 3.30 8.25 -3.06
N ASN A 58 3.34 8.74 -4.29
CA ASN A 58 2.34 9.64 -4.79
C ASN A 58 1.25 8.82 -5.46
N GLU A 59 0.02 9.30 -5.45
CA GLU A 59 -1.06 8.53 -6.02
C GLU A 59 -0.98 8.31 -7.50
N THR A 60 -0.12 9.03 -8.20
CA THR A 60 -0.07 8.88 -9.64
C THR A 60 0.63 7.63 -10.10
N ALA A 61 1.39 6.98 -9.25
CA ALA A 61 2.11 5.77 -9.62
C ALA A 61 1.38 4.55 -9.13
N ASN A 62 1.53 3.46 -9.87
CA ASN A 62 1.02 2.17 -9.42
C ASN A 62 2.15 1.37 -8.83
N PHE A 63 1.84 0.65 -7.78
CA PHE A 63 2.80 -0.28 -7.21
C PHE A 63 2.80 -1.57 -8.02
N THR A 64 3.98 -2.12 -8.24
CA THR A 64 4.09 -3.50 -8.72
C THR A 64 4.37 -4.39 -7.52
N LEU A 65 4.12 -5.67 -7.67
CA LEU A 65 4.47 -6.59 -6.59
C LEU A 65 5.94 -6.51 -6.26
N ASP A 66 6.77 -6.33 -7.28
CA ASP A 66 8.20 -6.20 -7.06
C ASP A 66 8.52 -4.98 -6.20
N SER A 67 7.94 -3.83 -6.53
CA SER A 67 8.24 -2.63 -5.75
C SER A 67 7.69 -2.73 -4.33
N ILE A 68 6.52 -3.34 -4.16
CA ILE A 68 5.96 -3.54 -2.82
C ILE A 68 6.91 -4.40 -1.99
N ALA A 69 7.40 -5.50 -2.57
CA ALA A 69 8.29 -6.40 -1.86
C ALA A 69 9.58 -5.70 -1.47
N ARG A 70 10.13 -4.89 -2.37
CA ARG A 70 11.38 -4.19 -2.07
C ARG A 70 11.20 -3.14 -1.00
N ILE A 71 10.08 -2.43 -1.03
CA ILE A 71 9.80 -1.43 0.00
C ILE A 71 9.63 -2.12 1.36
N ALA A 72 8.85 -3.19 1.38
CA ALA A 72 8.63 -3.92 2.63
C ALA A 72 9.96 -4.41 3.20
N ALA A 73 10.81 -4.98 2.35
CA ALA A 73 12.11 -5.46 2.81
C ALA A 73 12.95 -4.31 3.35
N ALA A 74 12.94 -3.16 2.68
CA ALA A 74 13.70 -2.01 3.13
C ALA A 74 13.22 -1.49 4.48
N LEU A 75 11.93 -1.65 4.75
CA LEU A 75 11.33 -1.23 6.02
C LEU A 75 11.34 -2.37 7.04
N GLU A 76 11.81 -3.54 6.67
CA GLU A 76 11.85 -4.72 7.52
C GLU A 76 10.46 -5.13 7.98
N LYS A 77 9.52 -5.13 7.04
CA LYS A 77 8.14 -5.51 7.29
C LYS A 77 7.73 -6.61 6.33
N ASP A 78 6.74 -7.37 6.75
CA ASP A 78 6.14 -8.38 5.89
C ASP A 78 4.93 -7.79 5.18
N VAL A 79 4.58 -8.39 4.05
CA VAL A 79 3.39 -8.03 3.31
C VAL A 79 2.51 -9.25 3.21
N VAL A 80 1.22 -9.07 3.49
CA VAL A 80 0.26 -10.15 3.36
C VAL A 80 -0.81 -9.72 2.39
N LEU A 81 -0.99 -10.50 1.34
CA LEU A 81 -2.02 -10.26 0.34
C LEU A 81 -2.90 -11.49 0.27
N ARG A 82 -4.21 -11.29 0.35
CA ARG A 82 -5.15 -12.40 0.36
C ARG A 82 -6.40 -12.04 -0.41
N LEU A 83 -7.01 -13.07 -1.00
CA LEU A 83 -8.32 -12.94 -1.59
C LEU A 83 -9.33 -13.49 -0.60
N MET A 84 -10.44 -12.80 -0.47
CA MET A 84 -11.49 -13.18 0.47
C MET A 84 -12.82 -13.18 -0.25
N ASN A 85 -13.77 -13.95 0.27
CA ASN A 85 -15.12 -13.93 -0.26
C ASN A 85 -15.77 -12.58 0.05
N TYR A 86 -16.69 -12.17 -0.81
CA TYR A 86 -17.41 -10.94 -0.56
C TYR A 86 -18.17 -10.95 0.77
N GLU A 87 -18.62 -12.12 1.18
CA GLU A 87 -19.41 -12.21 2.41
C GLU A 87 -18.56 -12.05 3.65
N ASP A 88 -17.27 -12.25 3.54
CA ASP A 88 -16.42 -12.12 4.71
C ASP A 88 -16.30 -10.68 5.10
N GLU A 89 -16.18 -10.46 6.40
CA GLU A 89 -16.04 -9.12 6.87
C GLU A 89 -14.61 -8.66 6.74
N VAL A 90 -14.41 -7.47 6.22
CA VAL A 90 -13.09 -6.89 6.09
C VAL A 90 -12.88 -5.97 7.29
N VAL A 91 -11.83 -6.23 8.04
CA VAL A 91 -11.51 -5.40 9.19
C VAL A 91 -10.57 -4.30 8.71
N ILE A 92 -11.03 -3.07 8.82
CA ILE A 92 -10.27 -1.91 8.39
C ILE A 92 -9.87 -1.13 9.62
N ARG A 93 -8.58 -0.88 9.75
CA ARG A 93 -8.11 -0.24 10.95
C ARG A 93 -7.70 1.16 10.74
#